data_b0470a6b73fe3f94c0479d92a1a8d191
#
_entry.id   b0470a6b73fe3f94c0479d92a1a8d191
#
_cell.length_a   1.000
_cell.length_b   1.000
_cell.length_c   1.000
_cell.angle_alpha   90.00
_cell.angle_beta   90.00
_cell.angle_gamma   90.00
#
_symmetry.space_group_name_H-M   'P 1'
#
loop_
_entity.id
_entity.type
_entity.pdbx_description
1 polymer ?
#
loop_
_entity_poly.entity_id
_entity_poly.type
_entity_poly.pdbx_seq_one_letter_code
_entity_poly.pdbx_strand_id
1 'polypeptide(L)'
;MCGIIGYTGPLEAKDVLLKGLAGLEYIGYDSAGIAYFNQDSQVRSIKKVGKVAALRECVKSTCEISHCGIGHTRWATHGGVTDANAHPHSFGQVTLIHNGIIENYRQLTQEYGLEGRLASQTDSEVAAAVLDSAYRGCGQDPLKAIAAFTGMLEGSYGFCILFADRPGEIYAVRKVSPLVASYTHSGALVASDLTALISYTREYFVVPEGCIVRLTPYKVRVYDMDFNRVEPETLEVSWNMDAAMKNGYPHFMLKEIHEQPEALKNTILPRMLDRLPDFRDDGIPDSLFAECSQVRIIACGTAMHAGMVAKALMEPMLRIPVTVSIASEFRYEDPLIDSSTLVIVISQSGETIDTLAAMNLAKSLGSVTLSIVNVKGSTIARESDYVLYTHAGPEIAVASTKAYSVQLAALYMIGCRMALVRGAFGQDEAREFMTDLLDVIPAMETVIGQSEFIQSFVRHLIRERDTFFIGRGLDYAFSLEGALKLKEISYIHAEAYAAGELKHGTIALIYDNVPVIAIATQDHVFAKTISNIREVKARGAYVILLAKKQSVVEDGVADIELRIPDLEDRFTVFPIAVALQLIAYYASIGKHLDVDQPRNLAKSVTVE
;
A
#
# COMPACT_ATOMS: atom_id res chain seq x y z
N MET A 1 7.38 -5.04 5.58
CA MET A 1 7.28 -6.14 4.61
C MET A 1 8.62 -6.50 4.01
N CYS A 2 8.70 -7.64 3.34
CA CYS A 2 9.94 -8.16 2.77
C CYS A 2 9.75 -8.41 1.27
N GLY A 3 10.82 -8.29 0.48
CA GLY A 3 10.82 -8.61 -0.94
C GLY A 3 11.41 -9.98 -1.22
N ILE A 4 10.72 -10.80 -2.00
CA ILE A 4 11.18 -12.11 -2.48
C ILE A 4 11.42 -12.06 -3.98
N ILE A 5 12.52 -12.65 -4.43
CA ILE A 5 12.76 -13.01 -5.83
C ILE A 5 13.45 -14.37 -5.92
N GLY A 6 13.05 -15.19 -6.89
CA GLY A 6 13.74 -16.40 -7.30
C GLY A 6 13.89 -16.45 -8.81
N TYR A 7 15.02 -16.96 -9.27
CA TYR A 7 15.32 -17.08 -10.69
C TYR A 7 16.07 -18.39 -10.99
N THR A 8 15.67 -19.06 -12.06
CA THR A 8 16.41 -20.16 -12.66
C THR A 8 16.31 -20.12 -14.19
N GLY A 9 17.46 -20.12 -14.89
CA GLY A 9 17.48 -19.95 -16.35
C GLY A 9 18.88 -19.68 -16.91
N PRO A 10 18.97 -19.24 -18.19
CA PRO A 10 20.25 -19.05 -18.87
C PRO A 10 21.04 -17.82 -18.45
N LEU A 11 20.40 -16.80 -17.79
CA LEU A 11 21.07 -15.58 -17.38
C LEU A 11 21.91 -15.80 -16.10
N GLU A 12 22.83 -14.85 -15.81
CA GLU A 12 23.52 -14.81 -14.53
C GLU A 12 22.53 -14.52 -13.39
N ALA A 13 22.31 -15.51 -12.53
CA ALA A 13 21.28 -15.44 -11.50
C ALA A 13 21.53 -14.29 -10.51
N LYS A 14 22.78 -14.03 -10.12
CA LYS A 14 23.11 -12.94 -9.18
C LYS A 14 22.70 -11.58 -9.73
N ASP A 15 22.86 -11.34 -11.03
CA ASP A 15 22.45 -10.08 -11.67
C ASP A 15 20.93 -9.94 -11.70
N VAL A 16 20.22 -11.03 -12.04
CA VAL A 16 18.75 -11.07 -12.03
C VAL A 16 18.22 -10.79 -10.63
N LEU A 17 18.78 -11.49 -9.63
CA LEU A 17 18.38 -11.33 -8.22
C LEU A 17 18.64 -9.91 -7.72
N LEU A 18 19.84 -9.37 -7.92
CA LEU A 18 20.18 -8.01 -7.47
C LEU A 18 19.34 -6.93 -8.16
N LYS A 19 19.00 -7.12 -9.44
CA LYS A 19 18.12 -6.20 -10.17
C LYS A 19 16.68 -6.26 -9.63
N GLY A 20 16.17 -7.46 -9.41
CA GLY A 20 14.84 -7.66 -8.85
C GLY A 20 14.73 -7.16 -7.40
N LEU A 21 15.75 -7.44 -6.56
CA LEU A 21 15.79 -6.91 -5.19
C LEU A 21 15.83 -5.37 -5.15
N ALA A 22 16.53 -4.74 -6.08
CA ALA A 22 16.52 -3.27 -6.21
C ALA A 22 15.12 -2.74 -6.55
N GLY A 23 14.35 -3.48 -7.35
CA GLY A 23 12.95 -3.17 -7.64
C GLY A 23 12.01 -3.41 -6.44
N LEU A 24 12.42 -4.23 -5.47
CA LEU A 24 11.65 -4.57 -4.26
C LEU A 24 12.12 -3.79 -3.01
N GLU A 25 13.14 -2.95 -3.11
CA GLU A 25 13.75 -2.26 -1.96
C GLU A 25 12.76 -1.33 -1.24
N TYR A 26 11.74 -0.82 -1.94
CA TYR A 26 10.66 -0.01 -1.34
C TYR A 26 9.76 -0.82 -0.38
N ILE A 27 9.82 -2.16 -0.43
CA ILE A 27 9.05 -3.06 0.43
C ILE A 27 9.81 -3.39 1.71
N GLY A 28 11.16 -3.52 1.65
CA GLY A 28 12.01 -3.83 2.80
C GLY A 28 13.46 -3.43 2.53
N TYR A 29 14.13 -2.84 3.50
CA TYR A 29 15.46 -2.25 3.33
C TYR A 29 16.37 -2.35 4.55
N ASP A 30 15.99 -3.12 5.59
CA ASP A 30 16.81 -3.31 6.81
C ASP A 30 18.01 -4.21 6.56
N SER A 31 17.84 -5.22 5.73
CA SER A 31 18.91 -6.09 5.26
C SER A 31 18.51 -6.75 3.93
N ALA A 32 19.51 -7.21 3.19
CA ALA A 32 19.30 -7.93 1.94
C ALA A 32 20.23 -9.15 1.86
N GLY A 33 19.85 -10.17 1.09
CA GLY A 33 20.72 -11.30 0.82
C GLY A 33 20.25 -12.18 -0.32
N ILE A 34 21.15 -12.98 -0.82
CA ILE A 34 20.92 -13.96 -1.88
C ILE A 34 21.49 -15.31 -1.50
N ALA A 35 20.86 -16.37 -1.99
CA ALA A 35 21.46 -17.71 -2.07
C ALA A 35 21.40 -18.21 -3.52
N TYR A 36 22.46 -18.87 -3.96
CA TYR A 36 22.57 -19.33 -5.33
C TYR A 36 23.39 -20.64 -5.41
N PHE A 37 23.14 -21.43 -6.45
CA PHE A 37 24.00 -22.55 -6.76
C PHE A 37 25.23 -22.06 -7.53
N ASN A 38 26.42 -22.39 -7.02
CA ASN A 38 27.67 -22.14 -7.73
C ASN A 38 27.91 -23.20 -8.84
N GLN A 39 29.02 -23.10 -9.54
CA GLN A 39 29.40 -24.03 -10.61
C GLN A 39 29.58 -25.49 -10.13
N ASP A 40 29.90 -25.67 -8.85
CA ASP A 40 30.05 -26.99 -8.22
C ASP A 40 28.71 -27.52 -7.67
N SER A 41 27.59 -26.90 -8.03
CA SER A 41 26.25 -27.24 -7.53
C SER A 41 26.11 -27.12 -6.01
N GLN A 42 26.92 -26.30 -5.36
CA GLN A 42 26.80 -25.98 -3.93
C GLN A 42 26.03 -24.72 -3.71
N VAL A 43 25.19 -24.69 -2.69
CA VAL A 43 24.46 -23.47 -2.31
C VAL A 43 25.42 -22.51 -1.58
N ARG A 44 25.49 -21.28 -2.05
CA ARG A 44 26.23 -20.17 -1.44
C ARG A 44 25.24 -19.09 -1.01
N SER A 45 25.48 -18.47 0.15
CA SER A 45 24.65 -17.39 0.66
C SER A 45 25.50 -16.16 0.96
N ILE A 46 25.03 -15.00 0.57
CA ILE A 46 25.64 -13.69 0.89
C ILE A 46 24.53 -12.82 1.49
N LYS A 47 24.76 -12.29 2.70
CA LYS A 47 23.79 -11.51 3.47
C LYS A 47 24.46 -10.23 3.97
N LYS A 48 23.68 -9.12 3.96
CA LYS A 48 24.19 -7.82 4.45
C LYS A 48 23.09 -6.97 5.05
N VAL A 49 23.38 -6.37 6.21
CA VAL A 49 22.57 -5.29 6.79
C VAL A 49 22.61 -4.07 5.87
N GLY A 50 21.47 -3.41 5.69
CA GLY A 50 21.29 -2.21 4.88
C GLY A 50 20.71 -2.50 3.49
N LYS A 51 20.73 -1.47 2.65
CA LYS A 51 20.13 -1.47 1.32
C LYS A 51 20.80 -2.45 0.35
N VAL A 52 20.13 -2.80 -0.74
CA VAL A 52 20.62 -3.71 -1.80
C VAL A 52 21.98 -3.27 -2.37
N ALA A 53 22.29 -1.97 -2.35
CA ALA A 53 23.60 -1.44 -2.74
C ALA A 53 24.75 -2.04 -1.92
N ALA A 54 24.57 -2.21 -0.60
CA ALA A 54 25.57 -2.83 0.28
C ALA A 54 25.78 -4.32 -0.05
N LEU A 55 24.69 -5.05 -0.31
CA LEU A 55 24.75 -6.44 -0.77
C LEU A 55 25.48 -6.56 -2.12
N ARG A 56 25.20 -5.65 -3.06
CA ARG A 56 25.82 -5.63 -4.40
C ARG A 56 27.35 -5.52 -4.32
N GLU A 57 27.89 -4.71 -3.42
CA GLU A 57 29.34 -4.60 -3.24
C GLU A 57 29.96 -5.93 -2.72
N CYS A 58 29.25 -6.63 -1.82
CA CYS A 58 29.70 -7.96 -1.37
C CYS A 58 29.64 -8.99 -2.50
N VAL A 59 28.62 -8.97 -3.34
CA VAL A 59 28.46 -9.91 -4.46
C VAL A 59 29.50 -9.69 -5.55
N LYS A 60 29.90 -8.43 -5.86
CA LYS A 60 30.95 -8.11 -6.83
C LYS A 60 32.30 -8.76 -6.51
N SER A 61 32.58 -9.06 -5.25
CA SER A 61 33.82 -9.71 -4.85
C SER A 61 33.86 -11.21 -5.16
N THR A 62 32.73 -11.79 -5.61
CA THR A 62 32.65 -13.24 -5.95
C THR A 62 32.73 -13.43 -7.47
N CYS A 63 33.68 -14.28 -7.91
CA CYS A 63 33.89 -14.60 -9.32
C CYS A 63 33.05 -15.80 -9.82
N GLU A 64 32.17 -16.35 -8.96
CA GLU A 64 31.35 -17.52 -9.29
C GLU A 64 30.22 -17.16 -10.26
N ILE A 65 29.94 -18.03 -11.23
CA ILE A 65 28.79 -17.92 -12.16
C ILE A 65 27.65 -18.76 -11.58
N SER A 66 26.44 -18.26 -11.68
CA SER A 66 25.24 -18.93 -11.19
C SER A 66 24.08 -18.79 -12.17
N HIS A 67 23.26 -19.83 -12.28
CA HIS A 67 22.06 -19.87 -13.10
C HIS A 67 20.77 -20.12 -12.32
N CYS A 68 20.86 -20.30 -11.00
CA CYS A 68 19.72 -20.54 -10.14
C CYS A 68 19.98 -19.97 -8.76
N GLY A 69 19.01 -19.23 -8.24
CA GLY A 69 19.10 -18.66 -6.89
C GLY A 69 17.83 -17.96 -6.43
N ILE A 70 17.84 -17.60 -5.15
CA ILE A 70 16.78 -16.87 -4.46
C ILE A 70 17.36 -15.63 -3.77
N GLY A 71 16.56 -14.59 -3.61
CA GLY A 71 16.99 -13.33 -3.01
C GLY A 71 15.88 -12.69 -2.20
N HIS A 72 16.28 -11.92 -1.19
CA HIS A 72 15.36 -11.33 -0.22
C HIS A 72 15.82 -9.94 0.22
N THR A 73 14.84 -9.01 0.38
CA THR A 73 15.00 -7.77 1.14
C THR A 73 14.12 -7.85 2.38
N ARG A 74 14.72 -7.59 3.55
CA ARG A 74 14.07 -7.80 4.84
C ARG A 74 13.56 -6.50 5.43
N TRP A 75 12.34 -6.57 5.96
CA TRP A 75 11.80 -5.71 6.99
C TRP A 75 11.76 -6.52 8.29
N ALA A 76 12.49 -6.10 9.31
CA ALA A 76 12.66 -6.89 10.53
C ALA A 76 11.39 -6.92 11.38
N THR A 77 10.82 -8.12 11.59
CA THR A 77 9.71 -8.40 12.50
C THR A 77 10.18 -9.21 13.70
N HIS A 78 10.90 -10.33 13.48
CA HIS A 78 11.45 -11.20 14.50
C HIS A 78 12.99 -11.16 14.48
N GLY A 79 13.61 -10.89 15.63
CA GLY A 79 15.06 -10.72 15.75
C GLY A 79 15.56 -9.35 15.24
N GLY A 80 16.68 -8.89 15.79
CA GLY A 80 17.28 -7.60 15.46
C GLY A 80 17.79 -7.50 14.01
N VAL A 81 18.17 -6.29 13.60
CA VAL A 81 18.77 -6.03 12.29
C VAL A 81 20.25 -6.40 12.34
N THR A 82 20.56 -7.63 11.94
CA THR A 82 21.93 -8.20 11.89
C THR A 82 22.12 -9.05 10.63
N ASP A 83 23.38 -9.25 10.21
CA ASP A 83 23.68 -10.11 9.06
C ASP A 83 23.23 -11.57 9.33
N ALA A 84 23.24 -12.06 10.58
CA ALA A 84 22.79 -13.39 10.96
C ALA A 84 21.27 -13.54 10.76
N ASN A 85 20.49 -12.53 11.14
CA ASN A 85 19.04 -12.52 11.03
C ASN A 85 18.55 -12.13 9.61
N ALA A 86 19.44 -11.71 8.71
CA ALA A 86 19.09 -11.48 7.31
C ALA A 86 18.81 -12.82 6.61
N HIS A 87 17.90 -12.81 5.62
CA HIS A 87 17.65 -13.94 4.72
C HIS A 87 18.73 -14.02 3.63
N PRO A 88 18.96 -15.20 3.04
CA PRO A 88 18.34 -16.51 3.28
C PRO A 88 18.76 -17.20 4.56
N HIS A 89 17.95 -18.16 5.03
CA HIS A 89 18.27 -19.07 6.12
C HIS A 89 18.50 -20.48 5.61
N SER A 90 19.53 -21.15 6.13
CA SER A 90 19.89 -22.51 5.72
C SER A 90 19.94 -23.45 6.91
N PHE A 91 19.39 -24.64 6.76
CA PHE A 91 19.53 -25.74 7.73
C PHE A 91 19.57 -27.09 6.99
N GLY A 92 20.60 -27.87 7.22
CA GLY A 92 20.79 -29.17 6.54
C GLY A 92 20.83 -29.02 5.02
N GLN A 93 19.88 -29.66 4.34
CA GLN A 93 19.75 -29.62 2.87
C GLN A 93 18.87 -28.45 2.35
N VAL A 94 18.23 -27.73 3.24
CA VAL A 94 17.27 -26.67 2.89
C VAL A 94 17.89 -25.30 3.04
N THR A 95 17.67 -24.46 2.02
CA THR A 95 17.90 -23.00 2.08
C THR A 95 16.63 -22.31 1.63
N LEU A 96 16.11 -21.38 2.43
CA LEU A 96 14.87 -20.68 2.10
C LEU A 96 14.92 -19.20 2.42
N ILE A 97 14.00 -18.47 1.77
CA ILE A 97 13.61 -17.11 2.09
C ILE A 97 12.12 -17.10 2.41
N HIS A 98 11.68 -16.19 3.28
CA HIS A 98 10.36 -16.17 3.87
C HIS A 98 9.82 -14.76 4.02
N ASN A 99 8.61 -14.53 3.55
CA ASN A 99 7.75 -13.40 3.87
C ASN A 99 6.58 -13.91 4.72
N GLY A 100 6.30 -13.27 5.83
CA GLY A 100 5.21 -13.67 6.73
C GLY A 100 5.68 -13.82 8.17
N ILE A 101 4.83 -14.44 8.99
CA ILE A 101 5.10 -14.78 10.40
C ILE A 101 4.60 -16.20 10.66
N ILE A 102 5.46 -17.03 11.22
CA ILE A 102 5.10 -18.37 11.69
C ILE A 102 4.78 -18.26 13.18
N GLU A 103 3.49 -18.21 13.51
CA GLU A 103 3.02 -17.93 14.87
C GLU A 103 3.41 -19.01 15.87
N ASN A 104 3.39 -20.27 15.46
CA ASN A 104 3.74 -21.42 16.29
C ASN A 104 5.24 -21.78 16.27
N TYR A 105 6.15 -20.86 15.82
CA TYR A 105 7.57 -21.16 15.70
C TYR A 105 8.23 -21.62 17.01
N ARG A 106 7.76 -21.11 18.17
CA ARG A 106 8.29 -21.52 19.48
C ARG A 106 7.93 -22.97 19.81
N GLN A 107 6.69 -23.37 19.52
CA GLN A 107 6.25 -24.76 19.68
C GLN A 107 7.10 -25.69 18.78
N LEU A 108 7.25 -25.32 17.50
CA LEU A 108 8.09 -26.07 16.56
C LEU A 108 9.55 -26.14 17.01
N THR A 109 10.11 -25.07 17.60
CA THR A 109 11.46 -25.08 18.16
C THR A 109 11.63 -26.15 19.24
N GLN A 110 10.64 -26.29 20.12
CA GLN A 110 10.65 -27.31 21.19
C GLN A 110 10.45 -28.74 20.64
N GLU A 111 9.44 -28.93 19.79
CA GLU A 111 9.10 -30.23 19.22
C GLU A 111 10.26 -30.86 18.41
N TYR A 112 10.99 -30.01 17.68
CA TYR A 112 12.13 -30.44 16.86
C TYR A 112 13.49 -30.37 17.56
N GLY A 113 13.52 -29.97 18.86
CA GLY A 113 14.74 -29.89 19.65
C GLY A 113 15.78 -28.93 19.05
N LEU A 114 15.34 -27.76 18.58
CA LEU A 114 16.18 -26.77 17.88
C LEU A 114 16.87 -25.79 18.82
N GLU A 115 16.59 -25.81 20.11
CA GLU A 115 17.20 -24.93 21.11
C GLU A 115 18.73 -25.05 21.07
N GLY A 116 19.42 -23.91 20.97
CA GLY A 116 20.89 -23.85 20.88
C GLY A 116 21.49 -24.37 19.55
N ARG A 117 20.67 -24.71 18.56
CA ARG A 117 21.10 -25.18 17.24
C ARG A 117 20.93 -24.18 16.13
N LEU A 118 20.15 -23.10 16.39
CA LEU A 118 19.85 -22.04 15.44
C LEU A 118 20.95 -20.96 15.51
N ALA A 119 21.32 -20.42 14.34
CA ALA A 119 22.31 -19.35 14.21
C ALA A 119 21.66 -17.94 14.27
N SER A 120 20.34 -17.86 14.05
CA SER A 120 19.58 -16.62 14.06
C SER A 120 18.45 -16.64 15.10
N GLN A 121 17.76 -15.52 15.22
CA GLN A 121 16.62 -15.35 16.12
C GLN A 121 15.28 -15.35 15.35
N THR A 122 15.28 -15.82 14.10
CA THR A 122 14.13 -15.71 13.20
C THR A 122 13.28 -16.99 13.21
N ASP A 123 11.98 -16.83 13.07
CA ASP A 123 11.03 -17.92 12.77
C ASP A 123 11.36 -18.63 11.45
N SER A 124 11.97 -17.91 10.51
CA SER A 124 12.36 -18.42 9.20
C SER A 124 13.46 -19.47 9.26
N GLU A 125 14.41 -19.39 10.19
CA GLU A 125 15.40 -20.45 10.40
C GLU A 125 14.78 -21.67 11.03
N VAL A 126 13.81 -21.51 11.94
CA VAL A 126 13.00 -22.61 12.47
C VAL A 126 12.27 -23.31 11.32
N ALA A 127 11.66 -22.55 10.39
CA ALA A 127 11.02 -23.10 9.21
C ALA A 127 11.99 -23.92 8.35
N ALA A 128 13.21 -23.44 8.13
CA ALA A 128 14.22 -24.18 7.37
C ALA A 128 14.59 -25.51 8.05
N ALA A 129 14.70 -25.53 9.38
CA ALA A 129 15.03 -26.74 10.14
C ALA A 129 13.88 -27.75 10.15
N VAL A 130 12.63 -27.28 10.30
CA VAL A 130 11.44 -28.16 10.24
C VAL A 130 11.27 -28.75 8.84
N LEU A 131 11.46 -27.95 7.79
CA LEU A 131 11.40 -28.44 6.41
C LEU A 131 12.52 -29.41 6.10
N ASP A 132 13.74 -29.21 6.59
CA ASP A 132 14.83 -30.18 6.43
C ASP A 132 14.51 -31.55 7.10
N SER A 133 13.88 -31.52 8.26
CA SER A 133 13.39 -32.73 8.94
C SER A 133 12.32 -33.42 8.11
N ALA A 134 11.33 -32.68 7.61
CA ALA A 134 10.29 -33.21 6.73
C ALA A 134 10.89 -33.79 5.42
N TYR A 135 11.87 -33.10 4.83
CA TYR A 135 12.53 -33.53 3.61
C TYR A 135 13.22 -34.88 3.78
N ARG A 136 13.94 -35.05 4.87
CA ARG A 136 14.54 -36.35 5.21
C ARG A 136 13.50 -37.44 5.48
N GLY A 137 12.42 -37.09 6.19
CA GLY A 137 11.33 -38.03 6.51
C GLY A 137 10.51 -38.45 5.28
N CYS A 138 10.43 -37.64 4.27
CA CYS A 138 9.71 -37.92 3.01
C CYS A 138 10.61 -38.55 1.91
N GLY A 139 11.76 -39.06 2.25
CA GLY A 139 12.67 -39.72 1.29
C GLY A 139 13.27 -38.77 0.28
N GLN A 140 13.51 -37.54 0.66
CA GLN A 140 14.07 -36.46 -0.19
C GLN A 140 13.19 -36.12 -1.41
N ASP A 141 11.86 -36.19 -1.24
CA ASP A 141 10.89 -35.73 -2.20
C ASP A 141 10.45 -34.28 -1.82
N PRO A 142 10.81 -33.24 -2.62
CA PRO A 142 10.49 -31.85 -2.28
C PRO A 142 9.00 -31.59 -2.15
N LEU A 143 8.14 -32.12 -3.04
CA LEU A 143 6.70 -31.86 -3.02
C LEU A 143 6.06 -32.43 -1.75
N LYS A 144 6.38 -33.68 -1.40
CA LYS A 144 5.89 -34.31 -0.18
C LYS A 144 6.37 -33.59 1.08
N ALA A 145 7.65 -33.19 1.08
CA ALA A 145 8.23 -32.47 2.21
C ALA A 145 7.56 -31.11 2.42
N ILE A 146 7.34 -30.33 1.36
CA ILE A 146 6.68 -29.02 1.44
C ILE A 146 5.22 -29.20 1.88
N ALA A 147 4.47 -30.15 1.34
CA ALA A 147 3.10 -30.41 1.74
C ALA A 147 3.00 -30.78 3.23
N ALA A 148 3.86 -31.69 3.72
CA ALA A 148 3.91 -32.05 5.14
C ALA A 148 4.30 -30.83 6.02
N PHE A 149 5.32 -30.09 5.63
CA PHE A 149 5.81 -28.89 6.33
C PHE A 149 4.73 -27.82 6.46
N THR A 150 4.06 -27.46 5.36
CA THR A 150 3.03 -26.41 5.38
C THR A 150 1.83 -26.77 6.23
N GLY A 151 1.52 -28.06 6.37
CA GLY A 151 0.47 -28.56 7.26
C GLY A 151 0.76 -28.41 8.76
N MET A 152 2.02 -28.13 9.14
CA MET A 152 2.44 -27.91 10.53
C MET A 152 2.48 -26.44 10.92
N LEU A 153 2.37 -25.52 9.94
CA LEU A 153 2.55 -24.09 10.16
C LEU A 153 1.25 -23.38 10.49
N GLU A 154 1.31 -22.53 11.51
CA GLU A 154 0.28 -21.54 11.82
C GLU A 154 0.78 -20.14 11.42
N GLY A 155 -0.14 -19.29 10.95
CA GLY A 155 0.17 -17.93 10.49
C GLY A 155 0.25 -17.79 8.97
N SER A 156 0.95 -16.75 8.50
CA SER A 156 1.08 -16.38 7.09
C SER A 156 2.50 -16.66 6.58
N TYR A 157 2.61 -17.09 5.32
CA TYR A 157 3.92 -17.33 4.70
C TYR A 157 3.90 -17.20 3.18
N GLY A 158 5.04 -16.77 2.65
CA GLY A 158 5.44 -16.91 1.26
C GLY A 158 6.90 -17.39 1.24
N PHE A 159 7.13 -18.61 0.80
CA PHE A 159 8.46 -19.23 0.76
C PHE A 159 8.99 -19.34 -0.66
N CYS A 160 10.32 -19.10 -0.84
CA CYS A 160 11.09 -19.67 -1.94
C CYS A 160 12.19 -20.54 -1.35
N ILE A 161 12.35 -21.76 -1.89
CA ILE A 161 13.10 -22.85 -1.29
C ILE A 161 14.08 -23.45 -2.31
N LEU A 162 15.31 -23.66 -1.88
CA LEU A 162 16.33 -24.46 -2.56
C LEU A 162 16.61 -25.74 -1.75
N PHE A 163 16.72 -26.86 -2.42
CA PHE A 163 17.25 -28.12 -1.86
C PHE A 163 18.64 -28.36 -2.43
N ALA A 164 19.64 -28.57 -1.58
CA ALA A 164 21.04 -28.63 -1.98
C ALA A 164 21.36 -29.76 -3.00
N ASP A 165 20.58 -30.83 -3.00
CA ASP A 165 20.67 -31.95 -3.94
C ASP A 165 19.82 -31.77 -5.20
N ARG A 166 19.19 -30.60 -5.41
CA ARG A 166 18.34 -30.28 -6.55
C ARG A 166 18.82 -29.01 -7.27
N PRO A 167 20.04 -28.98 -7.81
CA PRO A 167 20.56 -27.82 -8.47
C PRO A 167 19.68 -27.40 -9.68
N GLY A 168 19.44 -26.12 -9.83
CA GLY A 168 18.60 -25.56 -10.90
C GLY A 168 17.10 -25.59 -10.63
N GLU A 169 16.65 -26.07 -9.47
CA GLU A 169 15.25 -26.08 -9.07
C GLU A 169 14.97 -25.09 -7.95
N ILE A 170 13.86 -24.37 -8.06
CA ILE A 170 13.29 -23.52 -6.99
C ILE A 170 11.88 -24.02 -6.72
N TYR A 171 11.51 -24.06 -5.46
CA TYR A 171 10.15 -24.36 -5.04
C TYR A 171 9.55 -23.15 -4.34
N ALA A 172 8.28 -22.85 -4.61
CA ALA A 172 7.57 -21.74 -3.98
C ALA A 172 6.21 -22.22 -3.48
N VAL A 173 5.82 -21.72 -2.31
CA VAL A 173 4.52 -22.01 -1.69
C VAL A 173 4.11 -20.81 -0.86
N ARG A 174 2.79 -20.53 -0.77
CA ARG A 174 2.29 -19.41 0.01
C ARG A 174 0.99 -19.73 0.76
N LYS A 175 0.77 -18.95 1.82
CA LYS A 175 -0.49 -18.76 2.53
C LYS A 175 -0.57 -17.29 2.94
N VAL A 176 -1.56 -16.57 2.46
CA VAL A 176 -1.77 -15.12 2.65
C VAL A 176 -0.71 -14.26 1.94
N SER A 177 0.58 -14.37 2.32
CA SER A 177 1.67 -13.56 1.74
C SER A 177 1.76 -13.69 0.21
N PRO A 178 1.79 -12.58 -0.56
CA PRO A 178 1.71 -12.63 -2.01
C PRO A 178 2.96 -13.23 -2.65
N LEU A 179 2.75 -14.09 -3.67
CA LEU A 179 3.78 -14.56 -4.60
C LEU A 179 3.19 -14.62 -6.01
N VAL A 180 3.96 -14.18 -6.99
CA VAL A 180 3.66 -14.25 -8.41
C VAL A 180 4.79 -14.99 -9.12
N ALA A 181 4.47 -15.72 -10.19
CA ALA A 181 5.47 -16.45 -10.95
C ALA A 181 5.24 -16.32 -12.46
N SER A 182 6.31 -16.53 -13.22
CA SER A 182 6.27 -16.51 -14.69
C SER A 182 7.34 -17.43 -15.28
N TYR A 183 7.11 -17.82 -16.53
CA TYR A 183 8.10 -18.48 -17.35
C TYR A 183 8.27 -17.75 -18.68
N THR A 184 9.51 -17.48 -19.05
CA THR A 184 9.87 -16.77 -20.28
C THR A 184 11.03 -17.47 -20.99
N HIS A 185 11.38 -17.00 -22.19
CA HIS A 185 12.60 -17.42 -22.87
C HIS A 185 13.90 -17.13 -22.07
N SER A 186 13.82 -16.20 -21.10
CA SER A 186 14.94 -15.86 -20.21
C SER A 186 14.99 -16.73 -18.95
N GLY A 187 14.08 -17.69 -18.78
CA GLY A 187 14.01 -18.59 -17.62
C GLY A 187 12.73 -18.46 -16.81
N ALA A 188 12.69 -19.11 -15.67
CA ALA A 188 11.59 -19.08 -14.73
C ALA A 188 11.87 -18.11 -13.58
N LEU A 189 10.85 -17.35 -13.20
CA LEU A 189 10.91 -16.31 -12.17
C LEU A 189 9.77 -16.50 -11.16
N VAL A 190 10.04 -16.15 -9.91
CA VAL A 190 9.04 -16.00 -8.84
C VAL A 190 9.40 -14.77 -8.04
N ALA A 191 8.40 -13.97 -7.62
CA ALA A 191 8.64 -12.80 -6.78
C ALA A 191 7.43 -12.48 -5.90
N SER A 192 7.64 -11.68 -4.87
CA SER A 192 6.56 -11.17 -4.02
C SER A 192 5.80 -10.00 -4.63
N ASP A 193 6.36 -9.34 -5.67
CA ASP A 193 5.72 -8.22 -6.36
C ASP A 193 6.16 -8.15 -7.83
N LEU A 194 5.27 -7.62 -8.68
CA LEU A 194 5.45 -7.51 -10.13
C LEU A 194 6.62 -6.62 -10.54
N THR A 195 6.99 -5.64 -9.73
CA THR A 195 8.11 -4.73 -10.00
C THR A 195 9.43 -5.46 -10.20
N ALA A 196 9.61 -6.62 -9.57
CA ALA A 196 10.78 -7.48 -9.79
C ALA A 196 10.74 -8.25 -11.11
N LEU A 197 9.56 -8.51 -11.67
CA LEU A 197 9.36 -9.34 -12.87
C LEU A 197 9.26 -8.51 -14.16
N ILE A 198 8.76 -7.27 -14.09
CA ILE A 198 8.38 -6.45 -15.26
C ILE A 198 9.51 -6.22 -16.26
N SER A 199 10.78 -6.29 -15.81
CA SER A 199 11.97 -6.20 -16.68
C SER A 199 12.16 -7.43 -17.60
N TYR A 200 11.46 -8.53 -17.30
CA TYR A 200 11.63 -9.83 -17.99
C TYR A 200 10.36 -10.28 -18.68
N THR A 201 9.18 -9.91 -18.14
CA THR A 201 7.88 -10.36 -18.66
C THR A 201 6.76 -9.42 -18.28
N ARG A 202 5.69 -9.42 -19.07
CA ARG A 202 4.40 -8.83 -18.74
C ARG A 202 3.35 -9.88 -18.35
N GLU A 203 3.59 -11.15 -18.68
CA GLU A 203 2.71 -12.27 -18.36
C GLU A 203 3.16 -12.91 -17.05
N TYR A 204 2.22 -13.15 -16.16
CA TYR A 204 2.45 -13.77 -14.88
C TYR A 204 1.19 -14.50 -14.39
N PHE A 205 1.33 -15.31 -13.39
CA PHE A 205 0.21 -15.84 -12.62
C PHE A 205 0.47 -15.62 -11.12
N VAL A 206 -0.62 -15.48 -10.37
CA VAL A 206 -0.55 -15.49 -8.90
C VAL A 206 -0.40 -16.92 -8.44
N VAL A 207 0.58 -17.20 -7.59
CA VAL A 207 0.73 -18.54 -6.98
C VAL A 207 -0.53 -18.85 -6.18
N PRO A 208 -1.32 -19.88 -6.54
CA PRO A 208 -2.53 -20.19 -5.79
C PRO A 208 -2.22 -20.65 -4.36
N GLU A 209 -3.07 -20.32 -3.40
CA GLU A 209 -2.94 -20.89 -2.05
C GLU A 209 -3.16 -22.39 -2.05
N GLY A 210 -2.47 -23.09 -1.15
CA GLY A 210 -2.55 -24.53 -1.11
C GLY A 210 -1.93 -25.22 -2.35
N CYS A 211 -1.06 -24.50 -3.08
CA CYS A 211 -0.33 -25.07 -4.22
C CYS A 211 1.18 -24.86 -4.06
N ILE A 212 1.93 -25.82 -4.60
CA ILE A 212 3.39 -25.79 -4.67
C ILE A 212 3.81 -25.49 -6.11
N VAL A 213 4.61 -24.47 -6.30
CA VAL A 213 5.19 -24.12 -7.61
C VAL A 213 6.60 -24.67 -7.69
N ARG A 214 6.90 -25.45 -8.71
CA ARG A 214 8.25 -25.90 -9.07
C ARG A 214 8.72 -25.16 -10.30
N LEU A 215 9.80 -24.40 -10.14
CA LEU A 215 10.49 -23.70 -11.21
C LEU A 215 11.74 -24.47 -11.62
N THR A 216 11.93 -24.61 -12.91
CA THR A 216 13.13 -25.18 -13.52
C THR A 216 13.58 -24.24 -14.65
N PRO A 217 14.82 -24.33 -15.16
CA PRO A 217 15.29 -23.48 -16.27
C PRO A 217 14.40 -23.52 -17.53
N TYR A 218 13.59 -24.57 -17.66
CA TYR A 218 12.84 -24.84 -18.90
C TYR A 218 11.32 -24.72 -18.74
N LYS A 219 10.80 -24.63 -17.50
CA LYS A 219 9.35 -24.60 -17.24
C LYS A 219 9.00 -24.29 -15.80
N VAL A 220 7.77 -23.79 -15.61
CA VAL A 220 7.11 -23.68 -14.31
C VAL A 220 5.97 -24.70 -14.26
N ARG A 221 5.77 -25.36 -13.12
CA ARG A 221 4.66 -26.27 -12.86
C ARG A 221 4.07 -25.98 -11.50
N VAL A 222 2.74 -26.03 -11.43
CA VAL A 222 1.97 -25.85 -10.20
C VAL A 222 1.32 -27.18 -9.84
N TYR A 223 1.37 -27.53 -8.56
CA TYR A 223 0.80 -28.75 -8.01
C TYR A 223 -0.07 -28.40 -6.80
N ASP A 224 -1.22 -29.02 -6.66
CA ASP A 224 -1.98 -29.00 -5.41
C ASP A 224 -1.28 -29.83 -4.31
N MET A 225 -1.84 -29.87 -3.11
CA MET A 225 -1.27 -30.63 -1.99
C MET A 225 -1.42 -32.16 -2.13
N ASP A 226 -2.22 -32.62 -3.09
CA ASP A 226 -2.35 -34.01 -3.50
C ASP A 226 -1.44 -34.36 -4.70
N PHE A 227 -0.59 -33.40 -5.09
CA PHE A 227 0.39 -33.49 -6.19
C PHE A 227 -0.23 -33.59 -7.59
N ASN A 228 -1.50 -33.22 -7.77
CA ASN A 228 -2.12 -33.08 -9.07
C ASN A 228 -1.64 -31.77 -9.70
N ARG A 229 -1.51 -31.79 -11.03
CA ARG A 229 -1.12 -30.59 -11.77
C ARG A 229 -2.28 -29.59 -11.85
N VAL A 230 -2.00 -28.33 -11.54
CA VAL A 230 -2.91 -27.20 -11.64
C VAL A 230 -2.42 -26.24 -12.72
N GLU A 231 -3.33 -25.72 -13.54
CA GLU A 231 -3.03 -24.67 -14.52
C GLU A 231 -3.60 -23.34 -13.98
N PRO A 232 -2.75 -22.44 -13.47
CA PRO A 232 -3.21 -21.15 -12.97
C PRO A 232 -3.60 -20.20 -14.12
N GLU A 233 -4.50 -19.27 -13.83
CA GLU A 233 -4.86 -18.20 -14.76
C GLU A 233 -3.65 -17.28 -15.00
N THR A 234 -3.36 -17.02 -16.28
CA THR A 234 -2.32 -16.07 -16.68
C THR A 234 -2.90 -14.67 -16.75
N LEU A 235 -2.23 -13.73 -16.11
CA LEU A 235 -2.57 -12.32 -16.08
C LEU A 235 -1.51 -11.51 -16.85
N GLU A 236 -1.91 -10.34 -17.36
CA GLU A 236 -1.00 -9.43 -18.04
C GLU A 236 -0.91 -8.09 -17.29
N VAL A 237 0.32 -7.58 -17.16
CA VAL A 237 0.59 -6.26 -16.59
C VAL A 237 0.20 -5.18 -17.61
N SER A 238 -0.71 -4.30 -17.24
CA SER A 238 -1.22 -3.23 -18.10
C SER A 238 -0.31 -1.99 -18.20
N TRP A 239 0.70 -1.86 -17.33
CA TRP A 239 1.67 -0.76 -17.31
C TRP A 239 3.06 -1.22 -17.77
N ASN A 240 3.89 -0.29 -18.25
CA ASN A 240 5.23 -0.56 -18.73
C ASN A 240 6.29 -0.23 -17.66
N MET A 241 7.55 -0.62 -17.93
CA MET A 241 8.68 -0.36 -17.05
C MET A 241 8.93 1.14 -16.83
N ASP A 242 8.64 1.99 -17.83
CA ASP A 242 8.83 3.44 -17.71
C ASP A 242 7.90 4.05 -16.63
N ALA A 243 6.70 3.49 -16.46
CA ALA A 243 5.78 3.91 -15.42
C ALA A 243 6.35 3.67 -14.00
N ALA A 244 7.18 2.66 -13.82
CA ALA A 244 7.87 2.36 -12.56
C ALA A 244 9.23 3.07 -12.42
N MET A 245 9.59 3.98 -13.33
CA MET A 245 10.82 4.78 -13.28
C MET A 245 10.54 6.21 -12.79
N LYS A 246 11.57 6.90 -12.31
CA LYS A 246 11.45 8.30 -11.85
C LYS A 246 11.19 9.33 -12.97
N ASN A 247 11.44 8.99 -14.21
CA ASN A 247 11.18 9.83 -15.40
C ASN A 247 11.69 11.27 -15.28
N GLY A 248 12.90 11.45 -14.74
CA GLY A 248 13.53 12.76 -14.57
C GLY A 248 13.19 13.48 -13.26
N TYR A 249 12.24 12.98 -12.49
CA TYR A 249 11.96 13.51 -11.15
C TYR A 249 13.03 13.08 -10.14
N PRO A 250 13.36 13.90 -9.14
CA PRO A 250 14.35 13.53 -8.12
C PRO A 250 13.85 12.39 -7.22
N HIS A 251 12.52 12.31 -6.99
CA HIS A 251 11.87 11.35 -6.11
C HIS A 251 10.60 10.77 -6.74
N PHE A 252 10.25 9.53 -6.38
CA PHE A 252 8.99 8.90 -6.79
C PHE A 252 7.79 9.68 -6.28
N MET A 253 7.80 10.10 -5.01
CA MET A 253 6.70 10.86 -4.42
C MET A 253 6.36 12.11 -5.22
N LEU A 254 7.37 12.89 -5.64
CA LEU A 254 7.11 14.09 -6.46
C LEU A 254 6.52 13.74 -7.83
N LYS A 255 7.06 12.71 -8.49
CA LYS A 255 6.49 12.18 -9.74
C LYS A 255 5.02 11.80 -9.55
N GLU A 256 4.71 11.03 -8.52
CA GLU A 256 3.37 10.51 -8.23
C GLU A 256 2.39 11.63 -7.87
N ILE A 257 2.86 12.72 -7.23
CA ILE A 257 2.06 13.94 -7.04
C ILE A 257 1.70 14.56 -8.40
N HIS A 258 2.64 14.63 -9.33
CA HIS A 258 2.41 15.19 -10.67
C HIS A 258 1.58 14.27 -11.57
N GLU A 259 1.54 12.98 -11.30
CA GLU A 259 0.74 12.00 -12.06
C GLU A 259 -0.75 11.98 -11.66
N GLN A 260 -1.15 12.64 -10.56
CA GLN A 260 -2.53 12.61 -10.07
C GLN A 260 -3.57 13.06 -11.12
N PRO A 261 -3.37 14.15 -11.88
CA PRO A 261 -4.33 14.57 -12.91
C PRO A 261 -4.60 13.48 -13.94
N GLU A 262 -3.56 12.79 -14.40
CA GLU A 262 -3.70 11.71 -15.39
C GLU A 262 -4.29 10.44 -14.75
N ALA A 263 -3.89 10.10 -13.54
CA ALA A 263 -4.46 8.97 -12.79
C ALA A 263 -5.97 9.14 -12.56
N LEU A 264 -6.43 10.36 -12.30
CA LEU A 264 -7.87 10.67 -12.21
C LEU A 264 -8.59 10.43 -13.54
N LYS A 265 -8.03 10.92 -14.66
CA LYS A 265 -8.61 10.66 -16.00
C LYS A 265 -8.77 9.18 -16.27
N ASN A 266 -7.71 8.40 -15.99
CA ASN A 266 -7.69 6.95 -16.19
C ASN A 266 -8.69 6.20 -15.28
N THR A 267 -9.03 6.76 -14.13
CA THR A 267 -10.00 6.19 -13.19
C THR A 267 -11.44 6.57 -13.58
N ILE A 268 -11.67 7.82 -13.95
CA ILE A 268 -13.00 8.39 -14.16
C ILE A 268 -13.53 8.12 -15.57
N LEU A 269 -12.74 8.44 -16.63
CA LEU A 269 -13.26 8.46 -18.00
C LEU A 269 -13.78 7.11 -18.50
N PRO A 270 -13.15 5.95 -18.21
CA PRO A 270 -13.65 4.66 -18.64
C PRO A 270 -15.01 4.30 -18.00
N ARG A 271 -15.39 4.97 -16.91
CA ARG A 271 -16.61 4.74 -16.14
C ARG A 271 -17.63 5.86 -16.32
N MET A 272 -17.60 6.52 -17.46
CA MET A 272 -18.57 7.57 -17.81
C MET A 272 -19.30 7.19 -19.09
N LEU A 273 -20.63 7.03 -18.99
CA LEU A 273 -21.52 6.89 -20.12
C LEU A 273 -22.53 8.04 -20.11
N ASP A 274 -22.60 8.83 -21.18
CA ASP A 274 -23.47 10.01 -21.27
C ASP A 274 -23.27 11.01 -20.11
N ARG A 275 -22.04 11.14 -19.62
CA ARG A 275 -21.66 11.91 -18.43
C ARG A 275 -22.28 11.42 -17.11
N LEU A 276 -22.70 10.17 -17.05
CA LEU A 276 -23.17 9.52 -15.84
C LEU A 276 -22.17 8.44 -15.41
N PRO A 277 -22.01 8.18 -14.10
CA PRO A 277 -21.15 7.08 -13.65
C PRO A 277 -21.76 5.74 -14.03
N ASP A 278 -20.94 4.86 -14.60
CA ASP A 278 -21.35 3.54 -15.09
C ASP A 278 -20.30 2.48 -14.68
N PHE A 279 -20.74 1.44 -13.97
CA PHE A 279 -19.89 0.37 -13.47
C PHE A 279 -20.21 -1.00 -14.08
N ARG A 280 -20.96 -1.04 -15.20
CA ARG A 280 -21.33 -2.30 -15.86
C ARG A 280 -20.12 -3.07 -16.35
N ASP A 281 -19.09 -2.36 -16.86
CA ASP A 281 -17.86 -2.99 -17.32
C ASP A 281 -16.98 -3.50 -16.16
N ASP A 282 -17.20 -2.99 -14.94
CA ASP A 282 -16.60 -3.52 -13.71
C ASP A 282 -17.43 -4.69 -13.14
N GLY A 283 -18.55 -5.05 -13.75
CA GLY A 283 -19.45 -6.12 -13.28
C GLY A 283 -20.25 -5.76 -12.02
N ILE A 284 -20.36 -4.48 -11.66
CA ILE A 284 -21.04 -4.02 -10.46
C ILE A 284 -22.48 -3.62 -10.80
N PRO A 285 -23.51 -4.35 -10.31
CA PRO A 285 -24.90 -4.10 -10.64
C PRO A 285 -25.50 -2.94 -9.84
N ASP A 286 -26.46 -2.22 -10.42
CA ASP A 286 -27.19 -1.14 -9.75
C ASP A 286 -27.98 -1.62 -8.51
N SER A 287 -28.44 -2.87 -8.49
CA SER A 287 -29.14 -3.46 -7.34
C SER A 287 -28.30 -3.40 -6.07
N LEU A 288 -26.98 -3.57 -6.16
CA LEU A 288 -26.07 -3.42 -5.04
C LEU A 288 -26.21 -2.05 -4.36
N PHE A 289 -26.38 -1.01 -5.13
CA PHE A 289 -26.50 0.38 -4.67
C PHE A 289 -27.94 0.75 -4.24
N ALA A 290 -28.95 0.17 -4.88
CA ALA A 290 -30.34 0.45 -4.59
C ALA A 290 -30.81 -0.17 -3.28
N GLU A 291 -30.38 -1.40 -3.00
CA GLU A 291 -30.95 -2.27 -1.96
C GLU A 291 -30.28 -2.13 -0.59
N CYS A 292 -29.04 -1.63 -0.53
CA CYS A 292 -28.35 -1.51 0.74
C CYS A 292 -29.03 -0.50 1.68
N SER A 293 -29.17 -0.86 2.96
CA SER A 293 -29.75 -0.01 4.01
C SER A 293 -28.70 0.92 4.65
N GLN A 294 -27.43 0.52 4.62
CA GLN A 294 -26.30 1.26 5.15
C GLN A 294 -25.01 0.92 4.38
N VAL A 295 -24.03 1.81 4.48
CA VAL A 295 -22.69 1.61 3.94
C VAL A 295 -21.67 1.58 5.09
N ARG A 296 -20.82 0.56 5.10
CA ARG A 296 -19.66 0.48 6.01
C ARG A 296 -18.38 0.54 5.18
N ILE A 297 -17.57 1.57 5.40
CA ILE A 297 -16.25 1.71 4.75
C ILE A 297 -15.18 1.22 5.71
N ILE A 298 -14.31 0.33 5.26
CA ILE A 298 -13.26 -0.28 6.10
C ILE A 298 -11.92 -0.12 5.41
N ALA A 299 -10.94 0.47 6.09
CA ALA A 299 -9.59 0.68 5.56
C ALA A 299 -8.58 1.01 6.67
N CYS A 300 -7.30 1.14 6.30
CA CYS A 300 -6.21 1.62 7.14
C CYS A 300 -5.61 2.92 6.59
N GLY A 301 -5.09 3.77 7.49
CA GLY A 301 -4.27 4.95 7.14
C GLY A 301 -4.92 5.89 6.12
N THR A 302 -4.18 6.26 5.10
CA THR A 302 -4.62 7.16 4.00
C THR A 302 -5.92 6.69 3.34
N ALA A 303 -6.09 5.37 3.13
CA ALA A 303 -7.32 4.81 2.55
C ALA A 303 -8.52 4.99 3.49
N MET A 304 -8.32 4.90 4.80
CA MET A 304 -9.38 5.20 5.79
C MET A 304 -9.75 6.69 5.77
N HIS A 305 -8.78 7.60 5.59
CA HIS A 305 -9.07 9.03 5.42
C HIS A 305 -9.89 9.32 4.15
N ALA A 306 -9.64 8.58 3.04
CA ALA A 306 -10.51 8.66 1.87
C ALA A 306 -11.95 8.22 2.20
N GLY A 307 -12.10 7.18 3.02
CA GLY A 307 -13.39 6.75 3.55
C GLY A 307 -14.09 7.83 4.41
N MET A 308 -13.34 8.57 5.23
CA MET A 308 -13.90 9.67 6.04
C MET A 308 -14.43 10.81 5.17
N VAL A 309 -13.74 11.15 4.09
CA VAL A 309 -14.22 12.11 3.09
C VAL A 309 -15.49 11.58 2.43
N ALA A 310 -15.47 10.32 2.01
CA ALA A 310 -16.63 9.68 1.39
C ALA A 310 -17.86 9.66 2.33
N LYS A 311 -17.68 9.35 3.61
CA LYS A 311 -18.76 9.45 4.61
C LYS A 311 -19.37 10.85 4.62
N ALA A 312 -18.54 11.88 4.75
CA ALA A 312 -19.01 13.26 4.83
C ALA A 312 -19.74 13.72 3.54
N LEU A 313 -19.39 13.14 2.39
CA LEU A 313 -20.07 13.34 1.11
C LEU A 313 -21.37 12.53 1.00
N MET A 314 -21.28 11.21 1.20
CA MET A 314 -22.33 10.26 0.83
C MET A 314 -23.50 10.27 1.84
N GLU A 315 -23.24 10.38 3.13
CA GLU A 315 -24.29 10.30 4.16
C GLU A 315 -25.36 11.41 4.03
N PRO A 316 -24.99 12.70 3.85
CA PRO A 316 -25.96 13.75 3.56
C PRO A 316 -26.69 13.58 2.22
N MET A 317 -25.99 13.09 1.20
CA MET A 317 -26.51 12.91 -0.16
C MET A 317 -27.48 11.73 -0.25
N LEU A 318 -27.13 10.60 0.38
CA LEU A 318 -27.91 9.34 0.27
C LEU A 318 -28.99 9.19 1.33
N ARG A 319 -28.88 9.91 2.45
CA ARG A 319 -29.78 9.80 3.62
C ARG A 319 -29.89 8.39 4.19
N ILE A 320 -28.82 7.62 4.12
CA ILE A 320 -28.62 6.36 4.82
C ILE A 320 -27.35 6.44 5.68
N PRO A 321 -27.21 5.62 6.74
CA PRO A 321 -26.00 5.60 7.53
C PRO A 321 -24.77 5.23 6.67
N VAL A 322 -23.72 6.05 6.76
CA VAL A 322 -22.40 5.77 6.18
C VAL A 322 -21.39 5.86 7.32
N THR A 323 -20.75 4.76 7.61
CA THR A 323 -19.78 4.68 8.73
C THR A 323 -18.41 4.24 8.23
N VAL A 324 -17.36 4.68 8.93
CA VAL A 324 -15.98 4.34 8.61
C VAL A 324 -15.37 3.66 9.83
N SER A 325 -14.71 2.53 9.61
CA SER A 325 -13.96 1.81 10.64
C SER A 325 -12.50 1.64 10.24
N ILE A 326 -11.61 1.72 11.22
CA ILE A 326 -10.24 1.28 11.09
C ILE A 326 -10.25 -0.24 10.99
N ALA A 327 -9.61 -0.81 9.98
CA ALA A 327 -9.71 -2.24 9.71
C ALA A 327 -9.17 -3.11 10.86
N SER A 328 -8.09 -2.72 11.54
CA SER A 328 -7.55 -3.42 12.69
C SER A 328 -8.53 -3.49 13.86
N GLU A 329 -9.34 -2.44 14.07
CA GLU A 329 -10.30 -2.37 15.17
C GLU A 329 -11.64 -3.05 14.83
N PHE A 330 -12.09 -2.92 13.57
CA PHE A 330 -13.34 -3.51 13.08
C PHE A 330 -13.51 -4.99 13.43
N ARG A 331 -12.40 -5.73 13.43
CA ARG A 331 -12.38 -7.16 13.75
C ARG A 331 -12.80 -7.48 15.18
N TYR A 332 -12.67 -6.52 16.10
CA TYR A 332 -12.88 -6.70 17.55
C TYR A 332 -14.05 -5.89 18.09
N GLU A 333 -14.71 -5.08 17.23
CA GLU A 333 -15.85 -4.22 17.62
C GLU A 333 -17.20 -4.96 17.70
N ASP A 334 -17.29 -6.25 17.31
CA ASP A 334 -18.56 -6.97 17.12
C ASP A 334 -19.54 -6.16 16.25
N PRO A 335 -19.22 -5.91 14.98
CA PRO A 335 -19.84 -4.89 14.18
C PRO A 335 -21.31 -5.21 13.85
N LEU A 336 -22.18 -4.21 13.95
CA LEU A 336 -23.61 -4.33 13.61
C LEU A 336 -23.80 -4.19 12.09
N ILE A 337 -23.56 -5.29 11.38
CA ILE A 337 -23.72 -5.41 9.93
C ILE A 337 -24.46 -6.72 9.58
N ASP A 338 -25.10 -6.73 8.42
CA ASP A 338 -25.88 -7.86 7.91
C ASP A 338 -25.91 -7.87 6.37
N SER A 339 -26.76 -8.70 5.79
CA SER A 339 -26.93 -8.82 4.34
C SER A 339 -27.48 -7.55 3.65
N SER A 340 -28.02 -6.59 4.39
CA SER A 340 -28.46 -5.29 3.88
C SER A 340 -27.36 -4.23 3.91
N THR A 341 -26.16 -4.57 4.43
CA THR A 341 -25.02 -3.68 4.54
C THR A 341 -24.11 -3.82 3.32
N LEU A 342 -23.85 -2.73 2.62
CA LEU A 342 -22.76 -2.66 1.64
C LEU A 342 -21.45 -2.34 2.37
N VAL A 343 -20.51 -3.29 2.34
CA VAL A 343 -19.17 -3.08 2.90
C VAL A 343 -18.22 -2.68 1.77
N ILE A 344 -17.68 -1.46 1.85
CA ILE A 344 -16.66 -0.97 0.92
C ILE A 344 -15.31 -1.08 1.59
N VAL A 345 -14.40 -1.90 1.05
CA VAL A 345 -13.02 -2.01 1.54
C VAL A 345 -12.08 -1.28 0.59
N ILE A 346 -11.13 -0.53 1.16
CA ILE A 346 -10.21 0.28 0.36
C ILE A 346 -8.77 -0.11 0.68
N SER A 347 -8.00 -0.49 -0.35
CA SER A 347 -6.58 -0.79 -0.22
C SER A 347 -5.85 -0.52 -1.54
N GLN A 348 -4.79 0.28 -1.52
CA GLN A 348 -3.98 0.53 -2.71
C GLN A 348 -3.36 -0.78 -3.23
N SER A 349 -2.71 -1.55 -2.37
CA SER A 349 -2.04 -2.82 -2.73
C SER A 349 -3.01 -3.98 -2.89
N GLY A 350 -4.16 -3.93 -2.20
CA GLY A 350 -5.06 -5.08 -2.06
C GLY A 350 -4.49 -6.24 -1.24
N GLU A 351 -3.41 -5.98 -0.48
CA GLU A 351 -2.71 -6.97 0.34
C GLU A 351 -2.61 -6.56 1.82
N THR A 352 -3.32 -5.50 2.24
CA THR A 352 -3.32 -5.03 3.64
C THR A 352 -4.02 -6.05 4.50
N ILE A 353 -3.27 -6.70 5.41
CA ILE A 353 -3.75 -7.86 6.18
C ILE A 353 -4.97 -7.53 7.04
N ASP A 354 -4.96 -6.41 7.75
CA ASP A 354 -6.10 -5.99 8.58
C ASP A 354 -7.36 -5.76 7.74
N THR A 355 -7.20 -5.13 6.55
CA THR A 355 -8.32 -4.87 5.64
C THR A 355 -8.89 -6.16 5.07
N LEU A 356 -8.02 -7.12 4.72
CA LEU A 356 -8.43 -8.45 4.23
C LEU A 356 -9.19 -9.22 5.33
N ALA A 357 -8.66 -9.24 6.54
CA ALA A 357 -9.29 -9.95 7.65
C ALA A 357 -10.64 -9.31 8.05
N ALA A 358 -10.72 -7.98 8.04
CA ALA A 358 -11.98 -7.25 8.28
C ALA A 358 -13.02 -7.53 7.18
N MET A 359 -12.60 -7.60 5.91
CA MET A 359 -13.46 -7.99 4.79
C MET A 359 -14.02 -9.40 4.95
N ASN A 360 -13.15 -10.36 5.31
CA ASN A 360 -13.55 -11.75 5.52
C ASN A 360 -14.53 -11.90 6.70
N LEU A 361 -14.32 -11.14 7.78
CA LEU A 361 -15.29 -11.06 8.86
C LEU A 361 -16.64 -10.52 8.37
N ALA A 362 -16.65 -9.42 7.60
CA ALA A 362 -17.87 -8.85 7.06
C ALA A 362 -18.65 -9.84 6.17
N LYS A 363 -17.95 -10.59 5.32
CA LYS A 363 -18.54 -11.67 4.51
C LYS A 363 -19.12 -12.78 5.37
N SER A 364 -18.43 -13.19 6.43
CA SER A 364 -18.92 -14.22 7.35
C SER A 364 -20.19 -13.81 8.09
N LEU A 365 -20.42 -12.49 8.25
CA LEU A 365 -21.63 -11.90 8.82
C LEU A 365 -22.74 -11.67 7.76
N GLY A 366 -22.51 -12.08 6.50
CA GLY A 366 -23.49 -12.06 5.42
C GLY A 366 -23.53 -10.75 4.61
N SER A 367 -22.63 -9.79 4.87
CA SER A 367 -22.57 -8.53 4.12
C SER A 367 -21.96 -8.72 2.74
N VAL A 368 -22.42 -7.92 1.78
CA VAL A 368 -21.84 -7.87 0.43
C VAL A 368 -20.64 -6.92 0.42
N THR A 369 -19.55 -7.33 -0.21
CA THR A 369 -18.28 -6.59 -0.24
C THR A 369 -17.97 -6.02 -1.61
N LEU A 370 -17.61 -4.73 -1.65
CA LEU A 370 -17.06 -4.02 -2.80
C LEU A 370 -15.66 -3.52 -2.46
N SER A 371 -14.65 -3.99 -3.16
CA SER A 371 -13.29 -3.50 -2.94
C SER A 371 -12.89 -2.42 -3.95
N ILE A 372 -12.17 -1.39 -3.46
CA ILE A 372 -11.49 -0.38 -4.26
C ILE A 372 -9.99 -0.63 -4.13
N VAL A 373 -9.37 -1.15 -5.20
CA VAL A 373 -7.96 -1.56 -5.20
C VAL A 373 -7.26 -1.09 -6.47
N ASN A 374 -5.93 -0.95 -6.41
CA ASN A 374 -5.14 -0.56 -7.58
C ASN A 374 -4.43 -1.75 -8.24
N VAL A 375 -4.11 -2.79 -7.48
CA VAL A 375 -3.34 -3.94 -7.98
C VAL A 375 -4.28 -5.06 -8.41
N LYS A 376 -4.26 -5.36 -9.72
CA LYS A 376 -5.04 -6.47 -10.29
C LYS A 376 -4.56 -7.81 -9.76
N GLY A 377 -5.53 -8.69 -9.43
CA GLY A 377 -5.23 -10.02 -8.91
C GLY A 377 -4.72 -10.05 -7.48
N SER A 378 -4.76 -8.93 -6.73
CA SER A 378 -4.46 -8.89 -5.31
C SER A 378 -5.45 -9.73 -4.49
N THR A 379 -5.08 -10.11 -3.28
CA THR A 379 -5.87 -11.00 -2.44
C THR A 379 -7.26 -10.41 -2.13
N ILE A 380 -7.33 -9.12 -1.73
CA ILE A 380 -8.60 -8.43 -1.50
C ILE A 380 -9.47 -8.43 -2.78
N ALA A 381 -8.86 -8.19 -3.96
CA ALA A 381 -9.60 -8.21 -5.22
C ALA A 381 -10.19 -9.58 -5.56
N ARG A 382 -9.46 -10.66 -5.29
CA ARG A 382 -9.95 -12.02 -5.58
C ARG A 382 -11.03 -12.50 -4.61
N GLU A 383 -10.98 -12.03 -3.37
CA GLU A 383 -11.88 -12.48 -2.31
C GLU A 383 -13.12 -11.61 -2.14
N SER A 384 -13.15 -10.41 -2.72
CA SER A 384 -14.33 -9.53 -2.73
C SER A 384 -15.43 -10.06 -3.65
N ASP A 385 -16.68 -9.72 -3.34
CA ASP A 385 -17.81 -10.04 -4.22
C ASP A 385 -17.80 -9.15 -5.47
N TYR A 386 -17.41 -7.88 -5.32
CA TYR A 386 -17.24 -6.92 -6.42
C TYR A 386 -15.92 -6.16 -6.27
N VAL A 387 -15.32 -5.76 -7.40
CA VAL A 387 -14.03 -5.08 -7.43
C VAL A 387 -14.09 -3.86 -8.35
N LEU A 388 -13.61 -2.73 -7.86
CA LEU A 388 -13.35 -1.53 -8.64
C LEU A 388 -11.85 -1.23 -8.64
N TYR A 389 -11.21 -1.33 -9.80
CA TYR A 389 -9.79 -1.01 -9.97
C TYR A 389 -9.58 0.47 -10.25
N THR A 390 -8.65 1.13 -9.55
CA THR A 390 -8.44 2.58 -9.66
C THR A 390 -7.58 3.04 -10.84
N HIS A 391 -6.85 2.13 -11.50
CA HIS A 391 -5.99 2.43 -12.65
C HIS A 391 -4.96 3.55 -12.44
N ALA A 392 -4.47 3.74 -11.20
CA ALA A 392 -3.45 4.76 -10.89
C ALA A 392 -2.06 4.44 -11.45
N GLY A 393 -1.85 3.22 -11.98
CA GLY A 393 -0.52 2.71 -12.28
C GLY A 393 0.28 2.38 -11.00
N PRO A 394 1.57 2.04 -11.12
CA PRO A 394 2.40 1.72 -9.96
C PRO A 394 2.62 2.95 -9.08
N GLU A 395 2.48 2.79 -7.76
CA GLU A 395 2.82 3.77 -6.75
C GLU A 395 3.94 3.21 -5.88
N ILE A 396 5.14 3.79 -5.99
CA ILE A 396 6.39 3.26 -5.43
C ILE A 396 6.76 3.95 -4.13
N ALA A 397 6.55 5.28 -4.01
CA ALA A 397 6.79 5.99 -2.77
C ALA A 397 5.97 5.37 -1.63
N VAL A 398 6.59 5.18 -0.47
CA VAL A 398 5.95 4.52 0.68
C VAL A 398 4.71 5.32 1.12
N ALA A 399 4.83 6.63 1.26
CA ALA A 399 3.71 7.51 1.55
C ALA A 399 2.79 7.62 0.32
N SER A 400 1.53 7.24 0.47
CA SER A 400 0.56 7.24 -0.61
C SER A 400 0.18 8.66 -1.04
N THR A 401 0.09 8.89 -2.35
CA THR A 401 -0.26 10.18 -2.96
C THR A 401 -1.36 10.04 -4.01
N LYS A 402 -1.03 9.57 -5.22
CA LYS A 402 -2.00 9.42 -6.31
C LYS A 402 -3.07 8.37 -6.02
N ALA A 403 -2.74 7.32 -5.27
CA ALA A 403 -3.73 6.32 -4.88
C ALA A 403 -4.85 6.93 -4.01
N TYR A 404 -4.54 7.88 -3.13
CA TYR A 404 -5.54 8.60 -2.36
C TYR A 404 -6.54 9.35 -3.25
N SER A 405 -6.03 10.12 -4.22
CA SER A 405 -6.88 10.90 -5.12
C SER A 405 -7.79 10.03 -6.00
N VAL A 406 -7.27 8.90 -6.50
CA VAL A 406 -8.11 7.98 -7.30
C VAL A 406 -9.10 7.18 -6.44
N GLN A 407 -8.77 6.90 -5.17
CA GLN A 407 -9.72 6.31 -4.22
C GLN A 407 -10.86 7.29 -3.92
N LEU A 408 -10.56 8.57 -3.73
CA LEU A 408 -11.58 9.61 -3.60
C LEU A 408 -12.47 9.66 -4.84
N ALA A 409 -11.89 9.70 -6.05
CA ALA A 409 -12.68 9.74 -7.29
C ALA A 409 -13.60 8.53 -7.43
N ALA A 410 -13.11 7.33 -7.12
CA ALA A 410 -13.91 6.10 -7.13
C ALA A 410 -15.09 6.19 -6.15
N LEU A 411 -14.84 6.67 -4.92
CA LEU A 411 -15.89 6.85 -3.90
C LEU A 411 -16.90 7.91 -4.30
N TYR A 412 -16.46 9.02 -4.92
CA TYR A 412 -17.35 10.07 -5.45
C TYR A 412 -18.26 9.52 -6.56
N MET A 413 -17.70 8.75 -7.49
CA MET A 413 -18.46 8.11 -8.56
C MET A 413 -19.47 7.09 -8.01
N ILE A 414 -19.07 6.26 -7.03
CA ILE A 414 -19.96 5.33 -6.33
C ILE A 414 -21.09 6.11 -5.65
N GLY A 415 -20.78 7.17 -4.89
CA GLY A 415 -21.77 8.01 -4.24
C GLY A 415 -22.75 8.64 -5.22
N CYS A 416 -22.27 9.18 -6.34
CA CYS A 416 -23.09 9.73 -7.41
C CYS A 416 -24.02 8.66 -8.05
N ARG A 417 -23.48 7.45 -8.34
CA ARG A 417 -24.28 6.35 -8.87
C ARG A 417 -25.34 5.89 -7.88
N MET A 418 -24.98 5.76 -6.61
CA MET A 418 -25.93 5.41 -5.55
C MET A 418 -27.05 6.46 -5.46
N ALA A 419 -26.72 7.75 -5.49
CA ALA A 419 -27.70 8.83 -5.45
C ALA A 419 -28.65 8.79 -6.65
N LEU A 420 -28.12 8.54 -7.86
CA LEU A 420 -28.91 8.40 -9.08
C LEU A 420 -29.85 7.18 -9.03
N VAL A 421 -29.33 6.01 -8.67
CA VAL A 421 -30.11 4.76 -8.64
C VAL A 421 -31.19 4.80 -7.56
N ARG A 422 -30.93 5.48 -6.45
CA ARG A 422 -31.89 5.65 -5.33
C ARG A 422 -32.87 6.81 -5.55
N GLY A 423 -32.71 7.57 -6.63
CA GLY A 423 -33.55 8.73 -6.94
C GLY A 423 -33.30 9.95 -6.05
N ALA A 424 -32.17 9.99 -5.33
CA ALA A 424 -31.72 11.16 -4.59
C ALA A 424 -31.18 12.25 -5.53
N PHE A 425 -30.58 11.85 -6.66
CA PHE A 425 -30.21 12.74 -7.77
C PHE A 425 -31.07 12.45 -9.01
N GLY A 426 -31.43 13.52 -9.72
CA GLY A 426 -31.87 13.42 -11.10
C GLY A 426 -30.66 13.21 -12.05
N GLN A 427 -30.95 12.87 -13.32
CA GLN A 427 -29.88 12.67 -14.31
C GLN A 427 -29.04 13.94 -14.53
N ASP A 428 -29.67 15.10 -14.56
CA ASP A 428 -28.96 16.36 -14.81
C ASP A 428 -28.07 16.73 -13.63
N GLU A 429 -28.52 16.53 -12.40
CA GLU A 429 -27.74 16.72 -11.19
C GLU A 429 -26.53 15.76 -11.11
N ALA A 430 -26.74 14.49 -11.51
CA ALA A 430 -25.65 13.54 -11.61
C ALA A 430 -24.63 13.90 -12.70
N ARG A 431 -25.08 14.47 -13.84
CA ARG A 431 -24.19 14.96 -14.90
C ARG A 431 -23.38 16.18 -14.44
N GLU A 432 -24.01 17.08 -13.72
CA GLU A 432 -23.34 18.24 -13.12
C GLU A 432 -22.28 17.78 -12.12
N PHE A 433 -22.63 16.88 -11.19
CA PHE A 433 -21.69 16.29 -10.24
C PHE A 433 -20.47 15.65 -10.92
N MET A 434 -20.68 14.90 -12.01
CA MET A 434 -19.59 14.28 -12.76
C MET A 434 -18.74 15.29 -13.54
N THR A 435 -19.34 16.42 -13.95
CA THR A 435 -18.62 17.52 -14.58
C THR A 435 -17.72 18.20 -13.56
N ASP A 436 -18.26 18.53 -12.37
CA ASP A 436 -17.50 19.12 -11.25
C ASP A 436 -16.35 18.19 -10.82
N LEU A 437 -16.57 16.85 -10.84
CA LEU A 437 -15.51 15.88 -10.55
C LEU A 437 -14.39 15.92 -11.61
N LEU A 438 -14.68 16.23 -12.87
CA LEU A 438 -13.64 16.41 -13.88
C LEU A 438 -12.92 17.76 -13.75
N ASP A 439 -13.61 18.80 -13.28
CA ASP A 439 -13.05 20.14 -13.09
C ASP A 439 -12.01 20.19 -11.96
N VAL A 440 -11.95 19.15 -11.10
CA VAL A 440 -10.85 19.05 -10.12
C VAL A 440 -9.49 18.87 -10.78
N ILE A 441 -9.44 18.30 -12.00
CA ILE A 441 -8.18 17.99 -12.69
C ILE A 441 -7.37 19.27 -12.99
N PRO A 442 -7.90 20.29 -13.69
CA PRO A 442 -7.18 21.54 -13.90
C PRO A 442 -6.94 22.31 -12.59
N ALA A 443 -7.80 22.14 -11.57
CA ALA A 443 -7.58 22.75 -10.27
C ALA A 443 -6.34 22.13 -9.56
N MET A 444 -6.15 20.82 -9.64
CA MET A 444 -4.95 20.16 -9.12
C MET A 444 -3.68 20.58 -9.88
N GLU A 445 -3.73 20.68 -11.21
CA GLU A 445 -2.63 21.17 -12.03
C GLU A 445 -2.23 22.61 -11.62
N THR A 446 -3.21 23.45 -11.30
CA THR A 446 -2.96 24.81 -10.79
C THR A 446 -2.20 24.80 -9.47
N VAL A 447 -2.54 23.89 -8.54
CA VAL A 447 -1.87 23.79 -7.24
C VAL A 447 -0.47 23.18 -7.40
N ILE A 448 -0.28 22.19 -8.29
CA ILE A 448 1.03 21.66 -8.66
C ILE A 448 1.94 22.80 -9.15
N GLY A 449 1.39 23.72 -9.97
CA GLY A 449 2.11 24.90 -10.44
C GLY A 449 2.54 25.89 -9.34
N GLN A 450 2.00 25.78 -8.12
CA GLN A 450 2.38 26.61 -6.96
C GLN A 450 3.54 25.99 -6.13
N SER A 451 4.19 24.94 -6.62
CA SER A 451 5.24 24.21 -5.89
C SER A 451 6.34 25.09 -5.30
N GLU A 452 6.84 26.08 -6.05
CA GLU A 452 7.88 27.02 -5.56
C GLU A 452 7.37 27.89 -4.41
N PHE A 453 6.13 28.36 -4.49
CA PHE A 453 5.51 29.11 -3.42
C PHE A 453 5.37 28.26 -2.16
N ILE A 454 4.88 27.03 -2.29
CA ILE A 454 4.75 26.07 -1.17
C ILE A 454 6.14 25.82 -0.54
N GLN A 455 7.16 25.58 -1.35
CA GLN A 455 8.53 25.39 -0.88
C GLN A 455 9.04 26.59 -0.08
N SER A 456 8.66 27.80 -0.46
CA SER A 456 9.14 29.04 0.17
C SER A 456 8.72 29.17 1.63
N PHE A 457 7.47 28.84 1.97
CA PHE A 457 6.95 29.00 3.33
C PHE A 457 7.16 27.76 4.22
N VAL A 458 7.31 26.58 3.64
CA VAL A 458 7.55 25.34 4.40
C VAL A 458 8.82 25.44 5.27
N ARG A 459 9.76 26.33 4.96
CA ARG A 459 10.96 26.61 5.77
C ARG A 459 10.64 26.96 7.22
N HIS A 460 9.44 27.45 7.51
CA HIS A 460 9.01 27.71 8.88
C HIS A 460 8.66 26.40 9.60
N LEU A 461 7.93 25.49 8.96
CA LEU A 461 7.54 24.21 9.54
C LEU A 461 8.72 23.34 9.95
N ILE A 462 9.78 23.32 9.15
CA ILE A 462 10.94 22.44 9.41
C ILE A 462 11.76 22.79 10.65
N ARG A 463 11.56 23.97 11.21
CA ARG A 463 12.23 24.44 12.44
C ARG A 463 11.51 24.01 13.70
N GLU A 464 10.21 23.70 13.57
CA GLU A 464 9.35 23.36 14.69
C GLU A 464 9.24 21.84 14.86
N ARG A 465 8.90 21.39 16.07
CA ARG A 465 8.69 19.97 16.40
C ARG A 465 7.25 19.56 16.18
N ASP A 466 6.32 20.47 16.40
CA ASP A 466 4.90 20.25 16.39
C ASP A 466 4.24 21.10 15.28
N THR A 467 3.22 20.57 14.68
CA THR A 467 2.38 21.27 13.70
C THR A 467 0.93 20.83 13.90
N PHE A 468 0.00 21.78 13.95
CA PHE A 468 -1.41 21.48 14.10
C PHE A 468 -2.14 21.73 12.79
N PHE A 469 -3.08 20.83 12.48
CA PHE A 469 -4.00 20.99 11.37
C PHE A 469 -5.40 21.25 11.91
N ILE A 470 -6.11 22.23 11.36
CA ILE A 470 -7.46 22.53 11.78
C ILE A 470 -8.40 22.72 10.59
N GLY A 471 -9.62 22.23 10.72
CA GLY A 471 -10.67 22.38 9.73
C GLY A 471 -12.06 22.09 10.33
N ARG A 472 -13.11 22.35 9.58
CA ARG A 472 -14.49 21.99 9.95
C ARG A 472 -15.17 21.18 8.85
N GLY A 473 -16.02 20.22 9.24
CA GLY A 473 -16.71 19.39 8.27
C GLY A 473 -15.72 18.60 7.40
N LEU A 474 -15.83 18.71 6.09
CA LEU A 474 -14.92 18.08 5.14
C LEU A 474 -13.47 18.53 5.33
N ASP A 475 -13.24 19.82 5.62
CA ASP A 475 -11.89 20.35 5.86
C ASP A 475 -11.17 19.65 7.04
N TYR A 476 -11.92 19.19 8.04
CA TYR A 476 -11.34 18.37 9.11
C TYR A 476 -10.89 16.99 8.61
N ALA A 477 -11.69 16.32 7.76
CA ALA A 477 -11.29 15.05 7.16
C ALA A 477 -10.01 15.19 6.31
N PHE A 478 -9.87 16.30 5.58
CA PHE A 478 -8.65 16.61 4.82
C PHE A 478 -7.44 16.88 5.74
N SER A 479 -7.69 17.55 6.87
CA SER A 479 -6.66 17.86 7.87
C SER A 479 -6.02 16.59 8.43
N LEU A 480 -6.78 15.52 8.63
CA LEU A 480 -6.26 14.22 9.10
C LEU A 480 -5.24 13.62 8.14
N GLU A 481 -5.54 13.66 6.82
CA GLU A 481 -4.61 13.17 5.81
C GLU A 481 -3.35 14.04 5.73
N GLY A 482 -3.48 15.36 5.78
CA GLY A 482 -2.34 16.28 5.80
C GLY A 482 -1.41 16.04 6.99
N ALA A 483 -1.97 15.86 8.18
CA ALA A 483 -1.21 15.54 9.39
C ALA A 483 -0.51 14.18 9.27
N LEU A 484 -1.17 13.17 8.68
CA LEU A 484 -0.56 11.86 8.44
C LEU A 484 0.63 11.98 7.49
N LYS A 485 0.47 12.63 6.34
CA LYS A 485 1.56 12.81 5.35
C LYS A 485 2.75 13.53 5.96
N LEU A 486 2.51 14.59 6.72
CA LEU A 486 3.60 15.33 7.35
C LEU A 486 4.37 14.45 8.36
N LYS A 487 3.67 13.69 9.21
CA LYS A 487 4.29 12.76 10.17
C LYS A 487 5.14 11.70 9.49
N GLU A 488 4.60 11.06 8.46
CA GLU A 488 5.20 9.90 7.81
C GLU A 488 6.58 10.21 7.23
N ILE A 489 6.74 11.34 6.55
CA ILE A 489 7.94 11.61 5.76
C ILE A 489 8.85 12.68 6.35
N SER A 490 8.34 13.60 7.17
CA SER A 490 9.14 14.67 7.78
C SER A 490 9.51 14.43 9.24
N TYR A 491 8.82 13.49 9.90
CA TYR A 491 8.93 13.17 11.33
C TYR A 491 8.61 14.36 12.24
N ILE A 492 7.93 15.39 11.70
CA ILE A 492 7.34 16.46 12.50
C ILE A 492 6.09 15.86 13.17
N HIS A 493 5.95 16.02 14.48
CA HIS A 493 4.75 15.63 15.17
C HIS A 493 3.59 16.51 14.68
N ALA A 494 2.59 15.91 14.07
CA ALA A 494 1.48 16.63 13.47
C ALA A 494 0.15 16.01 13.89
N GLU A 495 -0.78 16.85 14.35
CA GLU A 495 -2.13 16.42 14.74
C GLU A 495 -3.19 17.28 14.08
N ALA A 496 -4.32 16.64 13.75
CA ALA A 496 -5.46 17.31 13.17
C ALA A 496 -6.63 17.36 14.14
N TYR A 497 -7.26 18.52 14.25
CA TYR A 497 -8.41 18.75 15.11
C TYR A 497 -9.57 19.37 14.35
N ALA A 498 -10.79 18.97 14.70
CA ALA A 498 -11.95 19.78 14.35
C ALA A 498 -11.78 21.17 15.01
N ALA A 499 -11.77 22.25 14.19
CA ALA A 499 -11.36 23.58 14.64
C ALA A 499 -12.15 24.08 15.86
N GLY A 500 -13.43 23.68 15.98
CA GLY A 500 -14.26 24.02 17.16
C GLY A 500 -13.87 23.27 18.42
N GLU A 501 -13.28 22.07 18.30
CA GLU A 501 -12.91 21.22 19.42
C GLU A 501 -11.63 21.66 20.13
N LEU A 502 -10.77 22.43 19.44
CA LEU A 502 -9.53 22.95 20.01
C LEU A 502 -9.69 23.58 21.40
N LYS A 503 -10.75 24.37 21.58
CA LYS A 503 -11.00 25.09 22.85
C LYS A 503 -11.43 24.19 24.02
N HIS A 504 -11.73 22.91 23.76
CA HIS A 504 -12.09 21.93 24.79
C HIS A 504 -10.88 21.18 25.39
N GLY A 505 -9.67 21.73 25.22
CA GLY A 505 -8.44 21.20 25.83
C GLY A 505 -7.19 21.49 25.01
N THR A 506 -7.15 21.05 23.77
CA THR A 506 -5.95 21.01 22.94
C THR A 506 -5.39 22.38 22.53
N ILE A 507 -6.16 23.45 22.66
CA ILE A 507 -5.68 24.83 22.49
C ILE A 507 -4.56 25.19 23.47
N ALA A 508 -4.42 24.45 24.59
CA ALA A 508 -3.32 24.58 25.54
C ALA A 508 -1.95 24.27 24.92
N LEU A 509 -1.91 23.53 23.80
CA LEU A 509 -0.70 23.21 23.06
C LEU A 509 -0.25 24.33 22.10
N ILE A 510 -1.06 25.38 21.91
CA ILE A 510 -0.72 26.50 21.05
C ILE A 510 0.22 27.43 21.81
N TYR A 511 1.41 27.61 21.29
CA TYR A 511 2.48 28.49 21.79
C TYR A 511 2.96 29.45 20.67
N ASP A 512 3.80 30.40 21.04
CA ASP A 512 4.27 31.42 20.10
C ASP A 512 5.06 30.80 18.93
N ASN A 513 4.70 31.15 17.70
CA ASN A 513 5.24 30.65 16.43
C ASN A 513 4.95 29.17 16.10
N VAL A 514 4.15 28.43 16.90
CA VAL A 514 3.80 27.05 16.50
C VAL A 514 3.01 27.06 15.18
N PRO A 515 3.40 26.23 14.19
CA PRO A 515 2.68 26.18 12.92
C PRO A 515 1.27 25.61 13.06
N VAL A 516 0.30 26.31 12.51
CA VAL A 516 -1.08 25.84 12.35
C VAL A 516 -1.46 25.92 10.88
N ILE A 517 -1.68 24.75 10.27
CA ILE A 517 -2.22 24.64 8.92
C ILE A 517 -3.74 24.60 9.02
N ALA A 518 -4.38 25.68 8.60
CA ALA A 518 -5.83 25.84 8.67
C ALA A 518 -6.45 25.64 7.28
N ILE A 519 -7.45 24.77 7.17
CA ILE A 519 -8.19 24.54 5.93
C ILE A 519 -9.58 25.17 6.09
N ALA A 520 -9.93 26.07 5.17
CA ALA A 520 -11.18 26.82 5.18
C ALA A 520 -11.73 26.92 3.75
N THR A 521 -12.30 25.82 3.25
CA THR A 521 -12.82 25.73 1.87
C THR A 521 -14.34 25.52 1.82
N GLN A 522 -14.97 25.28 2.97
CA GLN A 522 -16.40 25.00 3.07
C GLN A 522 -17.16 26.29 3.37
N ASP A 523 -17.89 26.84 2.40
CA ASP A 523 -18.54 28.17 2.48
C ASP A 523 -19.50 28.29 3.67
N HIS A 524 -20.29 27.24 3.96
CA HIS A 524 -21.29 27.26 5.03
C HIS A 524 -20.70 27.31 6.46
N VAL A 525 -19.43 26.96 6.65
CA VAL A 525 -18.71 27.03 7.95
C VAL A 525 -17.50 27.94 7.91
N PHE A 526 -17.23 28.63 6.79
CA PHE A 526 -16.07 29.47 6.58
C PHE A 526 -15.87 30.51 7.70
N ALA A 527 -16.88 31.31 7.99
CA ALA A 527 -16.82 32.33 9.03
C ALA A 527 -16.50 31.75 10.42
N LYS A 528 -16.99 30.53 10.73
CA LYS A 528 -16.70 29.84 12.00
C LYS A 528 -15.25 29.34 12.02
N THR A 529 -14.75 28.84 10.90
CA THR A 529 -13.35 28.40 10.77
C THR A 529 -12.41 29.59 10.94
N ILE A 530 -12.69 30.74 10.29
CA ILE A 530 -11.93 31.99 10.46
C ILE A 530 -11.92 32.44 11.93
N SER A 531 -13.05 32.33 12.64
CA SER A 531 -13.10 32.64 14.09
C SER A 531 -12.14 31.76 14.90
N ASN A 532 -12.07 30.44 14.61
CA ASN A 532 -11.15 29.56 15.29
C ASN A 532 -9.67 29.83 14.91
N ILE A 533 -9.41 30.24 13.69
CA ILE A 533 -8.07 30.68 13.25
C ILE A 533 -7.62 31.90 14.07
N ARG A 534 -8.50 32.87 14.28
CA ARG A 534 -8.20 34.03 15.14
C ARG A 534 -7.89 33.63 16.58
N GLU A 535 -8.55 32.59 17.13
CA GLU A 535 -8.30 32.11 18.48
C GLU A 535 -6.88 31.54 18.64
N VAL A 536 -6.37 30.78 17.66
CA VAL A 536 -4.98 30.27 17.70
C VAL A 536 -3.99 31.39 17.36
N LYS A 537 -4.32 32.30 16.44
CA LYS A 537 -3.50 33.46 16.09
C LYS A 537 -3.29 34.38 17.28
N ALA A 538 -4.34 34.62 18.08
CA ALA A 538 -4.26 35.43 19.30
C ALA A 538 -3.33 34.82 20.38
N ARG A 539 -2.92 33.56 20.24
CA ARG A 539 -1.97 32.85 21.11
C ARG A 539 -0.57 32.73 20.50
N GLY A 540 -0.32 33.45 19.41
CA GLY A 540 0.98 33.50 18.77
C GLY A 540 1.23 32.45 17.70
N ALA A 541 0.25 31.64 17.30
CA ALA A 541 0.44 30.64 16.25
C ALA A 541 0.87 31.29 14.91
N TYR A 542 1.74 30.59 14.20
CA TYR A 542 2.07 30.90 12.81
C TYR A 542 1.08 30.16 11.90
N VAL A 543 0.19 30.89 11.28
CA VAL A 543 -0.96 30.34 10.55
C VAL A 543 -0.70 30.29 9.05
N ILE A 544 -0.81 29.09 8.48
CA ILE A 544 -0.86 28.83 7.04
C ILE A 544 -2.30 28.49 6.68
N LEU A 545 -2.97 29.36 5.95
CA LEU A 545 -4.36 29.19 5.55
C LEU A 545 -4.46 28.65 4.13
N LEU A 546 -5.20 27.56 3.95
CA LEU A 546 -5.63 27.03 2.66
C LEU A 546 -7.09 27.40 2.44
N ALA A 547 -7.38 28.19 1.39
CA ALA A 547 -8.73 28.67 1.10
C ALA A 547 -8.98 28.80 -0.40
N LYS A 548 -10.24 28.89 -0.80
CA LYS A 548 -10.62 29.17 -2.19
C LYS A 548 -10.17 30.59 -2.61
N LYS A 549 -9.88 30.76 -3.90
CA LYS A 549 -9.37 32.04 -4.44
C LYS A 549 -10.27 33.21 -4.13
N GLN A 550 -11.58 33.05 -4.25
CA GLN A 550 -12.58 34.12 -4.01
C GLN A 550 -12.93 34.31 -2.52
N SER A 551 -12.48 33.46 -1.61
CA SER A 551 -12.78 33.61 -0.17
C SER A 551 -12.17 34.89 0.36
N VAL A 552 -12.97 35.74 0.99
CA VAL A 552 -12.51 37.01 1.57
C VAL A 552 -11.96 36.73 2.96
N VAL A 553 -10.69 37.01 3.16
CA VAL A 553 -9.96 36.86 4.43
C VAL A 553 -9.49 38.26 4.85
N GLU A 554 -9.73 38.64 6.10
CA GLU A 554 -9.27 39.91 6.64
C GLU A 554 -7.74 39.86 6.89
N ASP A 555 -7.08 40.99 6.76
CA ASP A 555 -5.66 41.14 7.04
C ASP A 555 -5.30 40.66 8.46
N GLY A 556 -4.19 39.93 8.60
CA GLY A 556 -3.68 39.45 9.88
C GLY A 556 -4.33 38.18 10.44
N VAL A 557 -5.28 37.57 9.72
CA VAL A 557 -5.85 36.26 10.09
C VAL A 557 -4.84 35.15 9.86
N ALA A 558 -4.06 35.21 8.80
CA ALA A 558 -3.02 34.23 8.47
C ALA A 558 -1.68 34.92 8.17
N ASP A 559 -0.59 34.20 8.36
CA ASP A 559 0.76 34.64 7.97
C ASP A 559 1.05 34.28 6.51
N ILE A 560 0.50 33.16 6.06
CA ILE A 560 0.58 32.68 4.68
C ILE A 560 -0.83 32.27 4.22
N GLU A 561 -1.14 32.61 2.98
CA GLU A 561 -2.37 32.16 2.32
C GLU A 561 -2.03 31.39 1.05
N LEU A 562 -2.34 30.10 1.04
CA LEU A 562 -2.30 29.25 -0.15
C LEU A 562 -3.71 29.19 -0.75
N ARG A 563 -3.85 29.74 -1.95
CA ARG A 563 -5.14 29.85 -2.63
C ARG A 563 -5.30 28.74 -3.66
N ILE A 564 -6.40 27.97 -3.52
CA ILE A 564 -6.84 26.98 -4.51
C ILE A 564 -7.88 27.59 -5.47
N PRO A 565 -8.03 27.06 -6.69
CA PRO A 565 -9.12 27.45 -7.58
C PRO A 565 -10.49 27.30 -6.91
N ASP A 566 -11.44 28.11 -7.39
CA ASP A 566 -12.80 28.03 -6.90
C ASP A 566 -13.50 26.80 -7.46
N LEU A 567 -13.99 25.97 -6.56
CA LEU A 567 -14.74 24.74 -6.83
C LEU A 567 -15.95 24.69 -5.89
N GLU A 568 -16.93 23.88 -6.22
CA GLU A 568 -17.99 23.53 -5.29
C GLU A 568 -17.36 22.82 -4.07
N ASP A 569 -17.89 23.09 -2.88
CA ASP A 569 -17.28 22.72 -1.58
C ASP A 569 -16.83 21.26 -1.51
N ARG A 570 -17.65 20.33 -2.02
CA ARG A 570 -17.37 18.88 -1.98
C ARG A 570 -16.11 18.46 -2.75
N PHE A 571 -15.72 19.22 -3.77
CA PHE A 571 -14.62 18.87 -4.67
C PHE A 571 -13.28 19.50 -4.29
N THR A 572 -13.25 20.40 -3.29
CA THR A 572 -12.02 21.08 -2.85
C THR A 572 -10.98 20.12 -2.27
N VAL A 573 -11.37 18.90 -1.86
CA VAL A 573 -10.47 17.88 -1.33
C VAL A 573 -9.31 17.56 -2.29
N PHE A 574 -9.56 17.53 -3.60
CA PHE A 574 -8.56 17.12 -4.58
C PHE A 574 -7.39 18.11 -4.68
N PRO A 575 -7.59 19.40 -4.95
CA PRO A 575 -6.49 20.36 -4.94
C PRO A 575 -5.88 20.56 -3.54
N ILE A 576 -6.66 20.44 -2.45
CA ILE A 576 -6.14 20.47 -1.08
C ILE A 576 -5.23 19.28 -0.81
N ALA A 577 -5.57 18.07 -1.26
CA ALA A 577 -4.70 16.89 -1.12
C ALA A 577 -3.33 17.13 -1.77
N VAL A 578 -3.29 17.68 -2.98
CA VAL A 578 -2.04 18.05 -3.66
C VAL A 578 -1.24 19.06 -2.83
N ALA A 579 -1.90 20.10 -2.32
CA ALA A 579 -1.23 21.11 -1.50
C ALA A 579 -0.60 20.49 -0.24
N LEU A 580 -1.34 19.65 0.47
CA LEU A 580 -0.87 19.00 1.70
C LEU A 580 0.28 18.01 1.43
N GLN A 581 0.21 17.27 0.32
CA GLN A 581 1.28 16.38 -0.12
C GLN A 581 2.55 17.15 -0.48
N LEU A 582 2.44 18.27 -1.19
CA LEU A 582 3.59 19.14 -1.51
C LEU A 582 4.18 19.79 -0.25
N ILE A 583 3.37 20.22 0.71
CA ILE A 583 3.83 20.74 2.01
C ILE A 583 4.66 19.67 2.73
N ALA A 584 4.13 18.44 2.84
CA ALA A 584 4.84 17.34 3.48
C ALA A 584 6.14 16.97 2.73
N TYR A 585 6.09 16.91 1.40
CA TYR A 585 7.24 16.64 0.54
C TYR A 585 8.36 17.66 0.77
N TYR A 586 8.06 18.97 0.68
CA TYR A 586 9.07 20.00 0.86
C TYR A 586 9.57 20.12 2.30
N ALA A 587 8.74 19.79 3.30
CA ALA A 587 9.19 19.69 4.69
C ALA A 587 10.24 18.57 4.85
N SER A 588 10.01 17.42 4.24
CA SER A 588 10.96 16.31 4.27
C SER A 588 12.28 16.65 3.56
N ILE A 589 12.20 17.20 2.34
CA ILE A 589 13.38 17.65 1.58
C ILE A 589 14.17 18.71 2.35
N GLY A 590 13.49 19.68 2.95
CA GLY A 590 14.13 20.73 3.76
C GLY A 590 14.83 20.21 5.00
N LYS A 591 14.46 19.02 5.48
CA LYS A 591 15.14 18.29 6.58
C LYS A 591 16.15 17.25 6.08
N HIS A 592 16.41 17.17 4.77
CA HIS A 592 17.31 16.21 4.13
C HIS A 592 16.95 14.75 4.40
N LEU A 593 15.66 14.43 4.42
CA LEU A 593 15.14 13.08 4.66
C LEU A 593 14.81 12.37 3.34
N ASP A 594 14.81 11.04 3.37
CA ASP A 594 14.37 10.21 2.25
C ASP A 594 12.85 10.19 2.19
N VAL A 595 12.26 10.83 1.19
CA VAL A 595 10.80 10.95 1.03
C VAL A 595 10.17 9.70 0.42
N ASP A 596 10.95 8.92 -0.34
CA ASP A 596 10.45 7.72 -1.00
C ASP A 596 10.43 6.52 -0.04
N GLN A 597 11.41 6.49 0.88
CA GLN A 597 11.61 5.40 1.86
C GLN A 597 11.80 5.98 3.27
N PRO A 598 10.73 6.51 3.88
CA PRO A 598 10.80 7.03 5.24
C PRO A 598 11.06 5.90 6.24
N ARG A 599 11.80 6.21 7.33
CA ARG A 599 12.15 5.22 8.35
C ARG A 599 10.91 4.57 8.97
N ASN A 600 11.01 3.29 9.32
CA ASN A 600 9.98 2.54 10.05
C ASN A 600 8.62 2.45 9.33
N LEU A 601 8.58 2.66 8.02
CA LEU A 601 7.37 2.52 7.22
C LEU A 601 7.60 1.59 6.03
N ALA A 602 6.59 0.83 5.68
CA ALA A 602 6.54 -0.02 4.50
C ALA A 602 5.35 0.37 3.62
N LYS A 603 5.46 0.18 2.30
CA LYS A 603 4.41 0.55 1.34
C LYS A 603 3.08 -0.16 1.60
N SER A 604 3.11 -1.40 2.07
CA SER A 604 1.92 -2.18 2.40
C SER A 604 2.20 -3.07 3.60
N VAL A 605 1.26 -3.21 4.51
CA VAL A 605 1.36 -4.03 5.72
C VAL A 605 0.65 -5.36 5.46
N THR A 606 1.43 -6.45 5.31
CA THR A 606 0.93 -7.80 5.00
C THR A 606 1.12 -8.79 6.14
N VAL A 607 1.54 -8.32 7.31
CA VAL A 607 1.68 -9.11 8.54
C VAL A 607 1.05 -8.31 9.69
N GLU A 608 0.45 -9.03 10.64
CA GLU A 608 -0.06 -8.45 11.88
C GLU A 608 1.05 -8.17 12.89
#